data_4805869fb02cd45f9b48c12dc8fd4155
#
_entry.id   4805869fb02cd45f9b48c12dc8fd4155
#
_cell.length_a   1.000
_cell.length_b   1.000
_cell.length_c   1.000
_cell.angle_alpha   90.00
_cell.angle_beta   90.00
_cell.angle_gamma   90.00
#
_symmetry.space_group_name_H-M   'P 1'
#
loop_
_entity.id
_entity.type
_entity.pdbx_description
1 polymer ?
#
loop_
_entity_poly.entity_id
_entity_poly.type
_entity_poly.pdbx_seq_one_letter_code
_entity_poly.pdbx_strand_id
1 'polypeptide(L)'
;VWQQFQQYMQYSEQFKTTYDSALAEKDLVAYFAMEFGLHECIPIYGGGLGVLSGDFLKAGSDVNMPLVGVGLVYKYGYFTQRITANGEQYEQSAEFDNHLIPMHELRGPEAR
;
A
#
# COMPACT_ATOMS: atom_id res chain seq x y z
N VAL A 1 5.08 -20.24 17.03
CA VAL A 1 4.90 -18.94 16.40
C VAL A 1 5.94 -18.70 15.31
N TRP A 2 7.28 -18.75 15.62
CA TRP A 2 8.32 -18.50 14.61
C TRP A 2 8.32 -19.52 13.45
N GLN A 3 8.17 -20.80 13.75
CA GLN A 3 8.07 -21.85 12.72
C GLN A 3 6.84 -21.69 11.85
N GLN A 4 5.70 -21.32 12.43
CA GLN A 4 4.47 -21.03 11.68
C GLN A 4 4.61 -19.83 10.77
N PHE A 5 5.30 -18.77 11.25
CA PHE A 5 5.63 -17.60 10.43
C PHE A 5 6.55 -17.97 9.25
N GLN A 6 7.59 -18.77 9.49
CA GLN A 6 8.48 -19.23 8.43
C GLN A 6 7.72 -20.10 7.40
N GLN A 7 6.83 -20.98 7.85
CA GLN A 7 5.98 -21.78 6.96
C GLN A 7 5.06 -20.89 6.13
N TYR A 8 4.42 -19.88 6.75
CA TYR A 8 3.58 -18.92 6.04
C TYR A 8 4.37 -18.16 4.97
N MET A 9 5.57 -17.68 5.26
CA MET A 9 6.42 -16.96 4.31
C MET A 9 6.94 -17.84 3.16
N GLN A 10 7.00 -19.17 3.35
CA GLN A 10 7.39 -20.14 2.32
C GLN A 10 6.21 -20.64 1.48
N TYR A 11 4.99 -20.22 1.80
CA TYR A 11 3.77 -20.76 1.22
C TYR A 11 3.48 -20.18 -0.16
N SER A 12 4.37 -20.46 -1.12
CA SER A 12 4.21 -20.02 -2.51
C SER A 12 3.33 -20.94 -3.39
N GLU A 13 2.85 -22.08 -2.85
CA GLU A 13 2.21 -23.10 -3.66
C GLU A 13 0.68 -23.04 -3.71
N GLN A 14 0.04 -22.38 -2.74
CA GLN A 14 -1.44 -22.39 -2.65
C GLN A 14 -2.13 -21.68 -3.82
N PHE A 15 -1.57 -20.60 -4.30
CA PHE A 15 -2.13 -19.86 -5.44
C PHE A 15 -2.06 -20.69 -6.72
N LYS A 16 -0.96 -21.41 -6.92
CA LYS A 16 -0.76 -22.28 -8.09
C LYS A 16 -1.86 -23.34 -8.21
N THR A 17 -2.28 -23.95 -7.10
CA THR A 17 -3.29 -25.01 -7.14
C THR A 17 -4.72 -24.51 -7.33
N THR A 18 -5.02 -23.27 -6.96
CA THR A 18 -6.37 -22.71 -7.02
C THR A 18 -6.64 -21.94 -8.32
N TYR A 19 -5.62 -21.35 -8.92
CA TYR A 19 -5.75 -20.41 -10.06
C TYR A 19 -4.89 -20.78 -11.27
N ASP A 20 -4.37 -22.00 -11.32
CA ASP A 20 -3.41 -22.49 -12.33
C ASP A 20 -3.89 -22.41 -13.78
N SER A 21 -5.20 -22.17 -13.99
CA SER A 21 -5.78 -22.07 -15.33
C SER A 21 -5.97 -20.64 -15.84
N ALA A 22 -5.87 -19.63 -14.97
CA ALA A 22 -6.23 -18.25 -15.30
C ALA A 22 -5.02 -17.35 -15.52
N LEU A 23 -3.90 -17.63 -14.86
CA LEU A 23 -2.66 -16.83 -14.97
C LEU A 23 -1.49 -17.74 -15.32
N ALA A 24 -0.70 -17.35 -16.32
CA ALA A 24 0.55 -18.04 -16.63
C ALA A 24 1.59 -17.80 -15.52
N GLU A 25 2.56 -18.68 -15.37
CA GLU A 25 3.59 -18.64 -14.32
C GLU A 25 4.41 -17.33 -14.29
N LYS A 26 4.36 -16.55 -15.37
CA LYS A 26 5.07 -15.25 -15.52
C LYS A 26 4.15 -14.04 -15.46
N ASP A 27 2.87 -14.23 -15.27
CA ASP A 27 1.92 -13.13 -15.23
C ASP A 27 2.04 -12.35 -13.91
N LEU A 28 1.99 -11.05 -14.00
CA LEU A 28 1.94 -10.13 -12.88
C LEU A 28 0.71 -9.23 -13.02
N VAL A 29 -0.12 -9.21 -12.00
CA VAL A 29 -1.29 -8.33 -11.94
C VAL A 29 -0.88 -7.01 -11.30
N ALA A 30 -1.05 -5.90 -12.01
CA ALA A 30 -0.85 -4.57 -11.46
C ALA A 30 -2.20 -3.94 -11.09
N TYR A 31 -2.38 -3.62 -9.81
CA TYR A 31 -3.57 -2.97 -9.28
C TYR A 31 -3.29 -1.48 -9.05
N PHE A 32 -3.93 -0.63 -9.83
CA PHE A 32 -3.77 0.82 -9.77
C PHE A 32 -4.87 1.42 -8.89
N ALA A 33 -4.49 2.17 -7.87
CA ALA A 33 -5.41 2.91 -7.04
C ALA A 33 -4.82 4.26 -6.61
N MET A 34 -5.69 5.22 -6.33
CA MET A 34 -5.29 6.54 -5.84
C MET A 34 -4.85 6.51 -4.38
N GLU A 35 -5.31 5.52 -3.63
CA GLU A 35 -5.11 5.35 -2.19
C GLU A 35 -4.89 3.90 -1.84
N PHE A 36 -4.03 3.64 -0.85
CA PHE A 36 -3.83 2.32 -0.27
C PHE A 36 -3.73 2.40 1.25
N GLY A 37 -4.72 1.91 1.96
CA GLY A 37 -4.74 1.80 3.42
C GLY A 37 -3.98 0.57 3.90
N LEU A 38 -2.66 0.60 3.86
CA LEU A 38 -1.80 -0.52 4.24
C LEU A 38 -1.48 -0.52 5.73
N HIS A 39 -1.02 0.60 6.25
CA HIS A 39 -0.62 0.77 7.64
C HIS A 39 -0.66 2.25 8.03
N GLU A 40 -0.85 2.53 9.32
CA GLU A 40 -0.93 3.90 9.85
C GLU A 40 0.32 4.74 9.59
N CYS A 41 1.51 4.10 9.56
CA CYS A 41 2.76 4.78 9.27
C CYS A 41 2.93 5.16 7.78
N ILE A 42 2.02 4.73 6.89
CA ILE A 42 2.01 5.07 5.48
C ILE A 42 0.68 5.79 5.19
N PRO A 43 0.57 7.09 5.48
CA PRO A 43 -0.70 7.82 5.39
C PRO A 43 -1.01 8.26 3.95
N ILE A 44 -1.13 7.30 3.03
CA ILE A 44 -1.50 7.50 1.63
C ILE A 44 -2.97 7.13 1.35
N TYR A 45 -3.81 7.16 2.36
CA TYR A 45 -5.25 6.91 2.25
C TYR A 45 -6.02 7.79 3.21
N GLY A 46 -7.30 8.01 2.94
CA GLY A 46 -8.15 8.88 3.76
C GLY A 46 -9.54 8.32 4.04
N GLY A 47 -9.95 7.26 3.39
CA GLY A 47 -11.29 6.71 3.55
C GLY A 47 -11.45 5.29 3.04
N GLY A 48 -12.71 4.88 2.83
CA GLY A 48 -13.09 3.52 2.47
C GLY A 48 -12.47 3.02 1.16
N LEU A 49 -12.22 3.92 0.20
CA LEU A 49 -11.54 3.57 -1.06
C LEU A 49 -10.13 3.02 -0.78
N GLY A 50 -9.36 3.72 0.04
CA GLY A 50 -8.02 3.29 0.40
C GLY A 50 -8.01 2.03 1.26
N VAL A 51 -8.97 1.90 2.19
CA VAL A 51 -9.12 0.68 3.01
C VAL A 51 -9.40 -0.53 2.13
N LEU A 52 -10.34 -0.42 1.17
CA LEU A 52 -10.62 -1.50 0.23
C LEU A 52 -9.38 -1.88 -0.58
N SER A 53 -8.66 -0.90 -1.12
CA SER A 53 -7.45 -1.15 -1.91
C SER A 53 -6.34 -1.81 -1.09
N GLY A 54 -6.16 -1.39 0.16
CA GLY A 54 -5.22 -2.00 1.09
C GLY A 54 -5.60 -3.44 1.45
N ASP A 55 -6.86 -3.69 1.76
CA ASP A 55 -7.38 -5.03 2.07
C ASP A 55 -7.25 -5.96 0.87
N PHE A 56 -7.49 -5.45 -0.34
CA PHE A 56 -7.30 -6.23 -1.56
C PHE A 56 -5.85 -6.70 -1.74
N LEU A 57 -4.86 -5.82 -1.50
CA LEU A 57 -3.45 -6.21 -1.55
C LEU A 57 -3.08 -7.22 -0.45
N LYS A 58 -3.60 -7.03 0.77
CA LYS A 58 -3.37 -7.98 1.88
C LYS A 58 -3.98 -9.34 1.58
N ALA A 59 -5.22 -9.37 1.09
CA ALA A 59 -5.87 -10.62 0.69
C ALA A 59 -5.13 -11.30 -0.47
N GLY A 60 -4.65 -10.54 -1.46
CA GLY A 60 -3.81 -11.04 -2.54
C GLY A 60 -2.51 -11.67 -2.02
N SER A 61 -1.87 -11.04 -1.02
CA SER A 61 -0.70 -11.57 -0.34
C SER A 61 -1.00 -12.87 0.40
N ASP A 62 -2.14 -12.94 1.10
CA ASP A 62 -2.55 -14.13 1.87
C ASP A 62 -2.77 -15.36 0.98
N VAL A 63 -3.24 -15.16 -0.25
CA VAL A 63 -3.41 -16.24 -1.24
C VAL A 63 -2.23 -16.36 -2.20
N ASN A 64 -1.14 -15.63 -1.93
CA ASN A 64 0.08 -15.61 -2.73
C ASN A 64 -0.16 -15.27 -4.22
N MET A 65 -1.07 -14.35 -4.49
CA MET A 65 -1.35 -13.85 -5.82
C MET A 65 -0.15 -13.03 -6.34
N PRO A 66 0.28 -13.18 -7.61
CA PRO A 66 1.32 -12.34 -8.20
C PRO A 66 0.77 -10.92 -8.47
N LEU A 67 0.62 -10.15 -7.43
CA LEU A 67 -0.05 -8.85 -7.39
C LEU A 67 0.90 -7.76 -6.91
N VAL A 68 0.91 -6.63 -7.61
CA VAL A 68 1.56 -5.39 -7.18
C VAL A 68 0.56 -4.25 -7.14
N GLY A 69 0.62 -3.42 -6.11
CA GLY A 69 -0.10 -2.16 -6.04
C GLY A 69 0.71 -1.03 -6.66
N VAL A 70 0.07 -0.21 -7.48
CA VAL A 70 0.65 1.00 -8.05
C VAL A 70 -0.20 2.19 -7.64
N GLY A 71 0.38 3.12 -6.90
CA GLY A 71 -0.33 4.28 -6.38
C GLY A 71 0.48 5.56 -6.43
N LEU A 72 -0.05 6.60 -5.81
CA LEU A 72 0.58 7.91 -5.71
C LEU A 72 1.08 8.15 -4.28
N VAL A 73 2.26 8.70 -4.16
CA VAL A 73 2.77 9.25 -2.91
C VAL A 73 2.55 10.75 -2.94
N TYR A 74 1.70 11.24 -2.05
CA TYR A 74 1.39 12.66 -1.95
C TYR A 74 2.38 13.34 -0.99
N LYS A 75 2.93 14.46 -1.42
CA LYS A 75 3.77 15.30 -0.53
C LYS A 75 2.93 15.88 0.62
N TYR A 76 1.72 16.30 0.29
CA TYR A 76 0.72 16.76 1.24
C TYR A 76 -0.46 15.81 1.13
N GLY A 77 -0.70 15.05 2.18
CA GLY A 77 -1.83 14.14 2.28
C GLY A 77 -3.12 14.88 2.65
N TYR A 78 -4.00 14.21 3.38
CA TYR A 78 -5.21 14.83 3.88
C TYR A 78 -4.88 15.93 4.90
N PHE A 79 -5.57 17.05 4.80
CA PHE A 79 -5.44 18.14 5.76
C PHE A 79 -6.35 17.92 6.97
N THR A 80 -5.96 18.48 8.10
CA THR A 80 -6.78 18.58 9.29
C THR A 80 -7.48 19.92 9.31
N GLN A 81 -8.80 19.92 9.48
CA GLN A 81 -9.56 21.15 9.67
C GLN A 81 -9.33 21.69 11.08
N ARG A 82 -9.03 22.98 11.18
CA ARG A 82 -8.86 23.73 12.43
C ARG A 82 -9.77 24.94 12.43
N ILE A 83 -10.05 25.45 13.61
CA ILE A 83 -10.83 26.67 13.83
C ILE A 83 -9.95 27.66 14.58
N THR A 84 -9.87 28.89 14.07
CA THR A 84 -9.20 30.00 14.75
C THR A 84 -9.97 30.46 15.99
N ALA A 85 -9.34 31.27 16.83
CA ALA A 85 -10.02 31.91 17.98
C ALA A 85 -11.21 32.79 17.56
N ASN A 86 -11.23 33.30 16.32
CA ASN A 86 -12.31 34.10 15.76
C ASN A 86 -13.41 33.28 15.09
N GLY A 87 -13.34 31.94 15.15
CA GLY A 87 -14.35 31.04 14.56
C GLY A 87 -14.15 30.78 13.07
N GLU A 88 -13.05 31.18 12.46
CA GLU A 88 -12.74 30.96 11.05
C GLU A 88 -12.09 29.58 10.85
N GLN A 89 -12.51 28.86 9.83
CA GLN A 89 -11.91 27.57 9.47
C GLN A 89 -10.62 27.79 8.68
N TYR A 90 -9.61 26.98 8.99
CA TYR A 90 -8.42 26.84 8.18
C TYR A 90 -7.97 25.39 8.10
N GLU A 91 -7.24 25.04 7.04
CA GLU A 91 -6.65 23.74 6.83
C GLU A 91 -5.19 23.70 7.26
N GLN A 92 -4.83 22.62 7.94
CA GLN A 92 -3.46 22.31 8.33
C GLN A 92 -3.04 21.02 7.63
N SER A 93 -2.14 21.13 6.66
CA SER A 93 -1.54 19.98 5.99
C SER A 93 -0.33 19.48 6.77
N ALA A 94 -0.25 18.17 6.95
CA ALA A 94 0.97 17.54 7.43
C ALA A 94 1.90 17.30 6.24
N GLU A 95 3.15 17.72 6.34
CA GLU A 95 4.17 17.40 5.36
C GLU A 95 4.71 16.00 5.64
N PHE A 96 4.80 15.20 4.60
CA PHE A 96 5.35 13.86 4.66
C PHE A 96 6.87 13.89 4.62
N ASP A 97 7.50 13.34 5.62
CA ASP A 97 8.92 12.99 5.56
C ASP A 97 9.08 11.54 5.07
N ASN A 98 9.43 11.41 3.79
CA ASN A 98 9.64 10.10 3.16
C ASN A 98 10.75 9.27 3.82
N HIS A 99 11.64 9.89 4.59
CA HIS A 99 12.71 9.19 5.30
C HIS A 99 12.24 8.49 6.58
N LEU A 100 11.07 8.87 7.09
CA LEU A 100 10.49 8.28 8.31
C LEU A 100 9.52 7.13 8.04
N ILE A 101 9.20 6.87 6.78
CA ILE A 101 8.30 5.78 6.40
C ILE A 101 9.08 4.61 5.79
N PRO A 102 8.58 3.36 5.92
CA PRO A 102 9.26 2.17 5.42
C PRO A 102 9.15 2.07 3.88
N MET A 103 9.73 3.03 3.18
CA MET A 103 9.78 3.08 1.72
C MET A 103 11.22 3.19 1.24
N HIS A 104 11.48 2.64 0.07
CA HIS A 104 12.76 2.73 -0.59
C HIS A 104 12.63 3.50 -1.90
N GLU A 105 13.47 4.52 -2.08
CA GLU A 105 13.57 5.21 -3.35
C GLU A 105 14.29 4.32 -4.37
N LEU A 106 13.61 4.01 -5.48
CA LEU A 106 14.22 3.31 -6.60
C LEU A 106 14.82 4.35 -7.55
N ARG A 107 16.13 4.39 -7.64
CA ARG A 107 16.85 5.25 -8.58
C ARG A 107 17.15 4.47 -9.85
N GLY A 108 16.88 5.08 -11.00
CA GLY A 108 17.27 4.52 -12.29
C GLY A 108 18.81 4.41 -12.42
N PRO A 109 19.31 3.63 -13.39
CA PRO A 109 20.75 3.42 -13.59
C PRO A 109 21.54 4.72 -13.87
N GLU A 110 20.88 5.81 -14.23
CA GLU A 110 21.49 7.12 -14.50
C GLU A 110 21.51 8.07 -13.27
N ALA A 111 20.85 7.69 -12.18
CA ALA A 111 20.82 8.49 -10.95
C ALA A 111 21.92 8.04 -9.98
N ARG A 112 23.20 8.28 -10.39
CA ARG A 112 24.37 8.17 -9.52
C ARG A 112 24.78 9.53 -8.98
#